data_44c986d5e3e4f0d9e1d2796119d65712
#
_entry.id   44c986d5e3e4f0d9e1d2796119d65712
#
_cell.length_a   1.000
_cell.length_b   1.000
_cell.length_c   1.000
_cell.angle_alpha   90.00
_cell.angle_beta   90.00
_cell.angle_gamma   90.00
#
_symmetry.space_group_name_H-M   'P 1'
#
loop_
_entity.id
_entity.type
_entity.pdbx_description
1 polymer ?
#
loop_
_entity_poly.entity_id
_entity_poly.type
_entity_poly.pdbx_seq_one_letter_code
_entity_poly.pdbx_strand_id
1 'polypeptide(L)'
;CGNGHTRWATHGEPSETNAHPHVSENGNVVAVHNGIIENYLKLKKKLAGKGYEFLSETDTEVIAHMLDYYYNGDPLATITKVMHRMEGSYALGILFRDHPDEVYAVRKDSPLIVGTSKSGNLIASDVPAVLKYTRDVYFIENEEIVKLTEDNIEFYK
;
A
#
# COMPACT_ATOMS: atom_id res chain seq x y z
N CYS A 1 -10.81 10.01 1.49
CA CYS A 1 -9.50 9.30 1.53
C CYS A 1 -8.69 9.61 0.30
N GLY A 2 -7.38 9.62 0.45
CA GLY A 2 -6.47 9.82 -0.67
C GLY A 2 -5.10 9.24 -0.40
N ASN A 3 -4.38 8.96 -1.48
CA ASN A 3 -3.01 8.43 -1.46
C ASN A 3 -2.11 9.31 -2.32
N GLY A 4 -0.87 9.44 -1.91
CA GLY A 4 0.13 10.17 -2.67
C GLY A 4 1.53 9.65 -2.43
N HIS A 5 2.43 9.88 -3.38
CA HIS A 5 3.79 9.37 -3.33
C HIS A 5 4.76 10.21 -4.15
N THR A 6 5.93 10.50 -3.57
CA THR A 6 7.07 11.07 -4.30
C THR A 6 8.02 9.92 -4.60
N ARG A 7 8.07 9.49 -5.86
CA ARG A 7 8.78 8.28 -6.26
C ARG A 7 10.29 8.50 -6.39
N TRP A 8 11.07 7.57 -5.81
CA TRP A 8 12.48 7.37 -6.13
C TRP A 8 12.56 6.12 -7.01
N ALA A 9 13.06 6.25 -8.23
CA ALA A 9 13.04 5.17 -9.22
C ALA A 9 13.99 4.04 -8.85
N THR A 10 13.46 2.87 -8.49
CA THR A 10 14.23 1.63 -8.25
C THR A 10 14.04 0.64 -9.37
N HIS A 11 12.84 0.60 -9.97
CA HIS A 11 12.47 -0.22 -11.12
C HIS A 11 11.76 0.67 -12.13
N GLY A 12 12.19 0.62 -13.37
CA GLY A 12 11.66 1.44 -14.44
C GLY A 12 12.07 2.90 -14.35
N GLU A 13 12.07 3.59 -15.47
CA GLU A 13 12.40 5.02 -15.53
C GLU A 13 11.27 5.90 -14.97
N PRO A 14 11.58 7.13 -14.53
CA PRO A 14 10.54 8.06 -14.11
C PRO A 14 9.62 8.41 -15.29
N SER A 15 8.33 8.11 -15.14
CA SER A 15 7.29 8.37 -16.13
C SER A 15 5.93 8.36 -15.45
N GLU A 16 4.91 8.86 -16.12
CA GLU A 16 3.55 8.82 -15.60
C GLU A 16 3.06 7.39 -15.41
N THR A 17 3.38 6.49 -16.36
CA THR A 17 3.02 5.06 -16.27
C THR A 17 3.64 4.37 -15.07
N ASN A 18 4.88 4.74 -14.72
CA ASN A 18 5.60 4.16 -13.59
C ASN A 18 5.39 4.91 -12.28
N ALA A 19 4.61 5.98 -12.28
CA ALA A 19 4.36 6.79 -11.08
C ALA A 19 3.33 6.16 -10.14
N HIS A 20 3.46 6.44 -8.86
CA HIS A 20 2.47 6.07 -7.84
C HIS A 20 1.36 7.13 -7.76
N PRO A 21 0.15 6.76 -7.33
CA PRO A 21 -0.29 5.42 -6.93
C PRO A 21 -0.55 4.51 -8.14
N HIS A 22 -0.51 3.20 -7.90
CA HIS A 22 -0.87 2.20 -8.90
C HIS A 22 -2.27 1.65 -8.62
N VAL A 23 -3.04 1.46 -9.68
CA VAL A 23 -4.41 0.97 -9.63
C VAL A 23 -4.46 -0.44 -10.23
N SER A 24 -5.26 -1.34 -9.64
CA SER A 24 -5.47 -2.66 -10.21
C SER A 24 -6.19 -2.57 -11.57
N GLU A 25 -6.08 -3.61 -12.37
CA GLU A 25 -6.61 -3.63 -13.74
C GLU A 25 -8.09 -3.25 -13.82
N ASN A 26 -8.91 -3.71 -12.87
CA ASN A 26 -10.35 -3.41 -12.82
C ASN A 26 -10.69 -2.19 -11.94
N GLY A 27 -9.70 -1.49 -11.41
CA GLY A 27 -9.92 -0.29 -10.60
C GLY A 27 -10.39 -0.53 -9.17
N ASN A 28 -10.36 -1.76 -8.68
CA ASN A 28 -10.84 -2.09 -7.33
C ASN A 28 -9.88 -1.72 -6.22
N VAL A 29 -8.59 -1.63 -6.51
CA VAL A 29 -7.53 -1.39 -5.51
C VAL A 29 -6.58 -0.32 -6.00
N VAL A 30 -6.22 0.59 -5.10
CA VAL A 30 -5.19 1.60 -5.33
C VAL A 30 -4.11 1.43 -4.26
N ALA A 31 -2.85 1.38 -4.66
CA ALA A 31 -1.75 1.19 -3.75
C ALA A 31 -0.60 2.16 -3.97
N VAL A 32 -0.03 2.65 -2.88
CA VAL A 32 1.28 3.32 -2.88
C VAL A 32 2.25 2.46 -2.06
N HIS A 33 3.52 2.48 -2.43
CA HIS A 33 4.53 1.61 -1.86
C HIS A 33 5.88 2.30 -1.77
N ASN A 34 6.54 2.16 -0.63
CA ASN A 34 7.96 2.43 -0.44
C ASN A 34 8.65 1.12 -0.12
N GLY A 35 9.85 0.91 -0.67
CA GLY A 35 10.63 -0.30 -0.48
C GLY A 35 10.84 -1.06 -1.77
N ILE A 36 11.30 -2.30 -1.67
CA ILE A 36 11.59 -3.16 -2.81
C ILE A 36 11.00 -4.54 -2.58
N ILE A 37 10.18 -5.02 -3.51
CA ILE A 37 9.66 -6.38 -3.51
C ILE A 37 10.63 -7.25 -4.30
N GLU A 38 11.42 -8.06 -3.59
CA GLU A 38 12.51 -8.83 -4.17
C GLU A 38 12.05 -9.89 -5.16
N ASN A 39 10.90 -10.48 -4.92
CA ASN A 39 10.32 -11.52 -5.78
C ASN A 39 9.29 -11.01 -6.77
N TYR A 40 9.33 -9.71 -7.13
CA TYR A 40 8.30 -9.10 -7.96
C TYR A 40 8.20 -9.72 -9.37
N LEU A 41 9.31 -10.12 -9.97
CA LEU A 41 9.30 -10.74 -11.29
C LEU A 41 8.57 -12.09 -11.30
N LYS A 42 8.78 -12.89 -10.26
CA LYS A 42 8.09 -14.16 -10.08
C LYS A 42 6.58 -13.96 -9.90
N LEU A 43 6.20 -12.97 -9.09
CA LEU A 43 4.79 -12.63 -8.85
C LEU A 43 4.15 -12.06 -10.11
N LYS A 44 4.85 -11.18 -10.82
CA LYS A 44 4.40 -10.61 -12.10
C LYS A 44 4.10 -11.71 -13.12
N LYS A 45 5.01 -12.67 -13.26
CA LYS A 45 4.85 -13.78 -14.19
C LYS A 45 3.63 -14.65 -13.84
N LYS A 46 3.43 -14.91 -12.56
CA LYS A 46 2.26 -15.65 -12.07
C LYS A 46 0.96 -14.92 -12.39
N LEU A 47 0.91 -13.62 -12.14
CA LEU A 47 -0.30 -12.81 -12.41
C LEU A 47 -0.56 -12.66 -13.90
N ALA A 48 0.47 -12.50 -14.72
CA ALA A 48 0.33 -12.46 -16.18
C ALA A 48 -0.28 -13.77 -16.68
N GLY A 49 0.09 -14.91 -16.09
CA GLY A 49 -0.53 -16.21 -16.39
C GLY A 49 -1.99 -16.31 -15.97
N LYS A 50 -2.46 -15.42 -15.09
CA LYS A 50 -3.87 -15.33 -14.67
C LYS A 50 -4.67 -14.28 -15.45
N GLY A 51 -4.06 -13.65 -16.46
CA GLY A 51 -4.73 -12.70 -17.33
C GLY A 51 -4.52 -11.22 -17.00
N TYR A 52 -3.68 -10.91 -16.01
CA TYR A 52 -3.38 -9.52 -15.68
C TYR A 52 -2.39 -8.90 -16.65
N GLU A 53 -2.72 -7.69 -17.12
CA GLU A 53 -1.83 -6.89 -17.96
C GLU A 53 -1.04 -5.90 -17.10
N PHE A 54 0.25 -5.77 -17.40
CA PHE A 54 1.13 -4.84 -16.69
C PHE A 54 1.45 -3.66 -17.59
N LEU A 55 1.07 -2.46 -17.14
CA LEU A 55 1.25 -1.22 -17.88
C LEU A 55 2.53 -0.50 -17.47
N SER A 56 3.07 -0.79 -16.28
CA SER A 56 4.26 -0.15 -15.74
C SER A 56 5.40 -1.15 -15.55
N GLU A 57 6.59 -0.61 -15.28
CA GLU A 57 7.79 -1.38 -14.98
C GLU A 57 8.03 -1.51 -13.47
N THR A 58 7.12 -1.01 -12.63
CA THR A 58 7.31 -0.97 -11.19
C THR A 58 6.85 -2.24 -10.49
N ASP A 59 7.50 -2.57 -9.37
CA ASP A 59 7.07 -3.65 -8.48
C ASP A 59 5.74 -3.35 -7.79
N THR A 60 5.40 -2.09 -7.62
CA THR A 60 4.15 -1.67 -6.97
C THR A 60 2.91 -2.07 -7.75
N GLU A 61 2.97 -2.09 -9.08
CA GLU A 61 1.86 -2.56 -9.90
C GLU A 61 1.54 -4.02 -9.60
N VAL A 62 2.57 -4.84 -9.35
CA VAL A 62 2.41 -6.24 -8.94
C VAL A 62 1.58 -6.32 -7.65
N ILE A 63 1.87 -5.45 -6.69
CA ILE A 63 1.14 -5.41 -5.41
C ILE A 63 -0.34 -5.08 -5.64
N ALA A 64 -0.63 -4.07 -6.45
CA ALA A 64 -2.02 -3.68 -6.74
C ALA A 64 -2.80 -4.83 -7.40
N HIS A 65 -2.19 -5.51 -8.36
CA HIS A 65 -2.83 -6.65 -9.03
C HIS A 65 -2.97 -7.87 -8.11
N MET A 66 -2.01 -8.12 -7.24
CA MET A 66 -2.12 -9.20 -6.24
C MET A 66 -3.27 -8.95 -5.27
N LEU A 67 -3.38 -7.73 -4.77
CA LEU A 67 -4.47 -7.35 -3.87
C LEU A 67 -5.82 -7.56 -4.56
N ASP A 68 -5.94 -7.17 -5.82
CA ASP A 68 -7.15 -7.39 -6.58
C ASP A 68 -7.45 -8.87 -6.79
N TYR A 69 -6.44 -9.64 -7.16
CA TYR A 69 -6.59 -11.08 -7.45
C TYR A 69 -7.07 -11.86 -6.22
N TYR A 70 -6.55 -11.56 -5.04
CA TYR A 70 -6.91 -12.24 -3.79
C TYR A 70 -8.10 -11.61 -3.07
N TYR A 71 -8.62 -10.49 -3.56
CA TYR A 71 -9.72 -9.78 -2.92
C TYR A 71 -11.01 -10.61 -2.94
N ASN A 72 -11.59 -10.80 -1.75
CA ASN A 72 -12.83 -11.58 -1.56
C ASN A 72 -13.90 -10.80 -0.82
N GLY A 73 -13.77 -9.47 -0.75
CA GLY A 73 -14.68 -8.61 0.03
C GLY A 73 -14.16 -8.26 1.41
N ASP A 74 -13.10 -8.93 1.88
CA ASP A 74 -12.48 -8.67 3.18
C ASP A 74 -11.06 -8.11 2.98
N PRO A 75 -10.87 -6.78 3.15
CA PRO A 75 -9.55 -6.17 2.98
C PRO A 75 -8.47 -6.76 3.87
N LEU A 76 -8.75 -7.04 5.14
CA LEU A 76 -7.76 -7.58 6.08
C LEU A 76 -7.27 -8.96 5.66
N ALA A 77 -8.18 -9.85 5.27
CA ALA A 77 -7.82 -11.19 4.79
C ALA A 77 -7.02 -11.10 3.49
N THR A 78 -7.37 -10.19 2.60
CA THR A 78 -6.67 -9.95 1.33
C THR A 78 -5.25 -9.49 1.57
N ILE A 79 -5.05 -8.48 2.42
CA ILE A 79 -3.72 -7.93 2.74
C ILE A 79 -2.85 -9.02 3.37
N THR A 80 -3.39 -9.81 4.29
CA THR A 80 -2.66 -10.89 4.93
C THR A 80 -2.16 -11.92 3.92
N LYS A 81 -3.00 -12.32 2.97
CA LYS A 81 -2.61 -13.26 1.92
C LYS A 81 -1.48 -12.72 1.04
N VAL A 82 -1.56 -11.44 0.68
CA VAL A 82 -0.54 -10.79 -0.14
C VAL A 82 0.78 -10.67 0.62
N MET A 83 0.73 -10.30 1.91
CA MET A 83 1.93 -10.21 2.76
C MET A 83 2.70 -11.52 2.82
N HIS A 84 2.00 -12.65 2.92
CA HIS A 84 2.63 -13.97 2.99
C HIS A 84 3.33 -14.36 1.69
N ARG A 85 3.06 -13.68 0.58
CA ARG A 85 3.62 -13.97 -0.74
C ARG A 85 4.71 -13.02 -1.18
N MET A 86 4.82 -11.87 -0.53
CA MET A 86 5.83 -10.87 -0.86
C MET A 86 7.12 -11.11 -0.06
N GLU A 87 8.25 -10.97 -0.73
CA GLU A 87 9.58 -10.98 -0.12
C GLU A 87 10.21 -9.61 -0.28
N GLY A 88 10.94 -9.15 0.74
CA GLY A 88 11.62 -7.87 0.73
C GLY A 88 11.08 -6.89 1.74
N SER A 89 11.30 -5.62 1.50
CA SER A 89 10.84 -4.54 2.38
C SER A 89 9.69 -3.77 1.75
N TYR A 90 8.73 -3.34 2.58
CA TYR A 90 7.61 -2.56 2.09
C TYR A 90 6.95 -1.71 3.17
N ALA A 91 6.41 -0.60 2.73
CA ALA A 91 5.46 0.22 3.47
C ALA A 91 4.34 0.54 2.48
N LEU A 92 3.13 0.11 2.78
CA LEU A 92 1.98 0.19 1.87
C LEU A 92 0.87 1.07 2.42
N GLY A 93 0.30 1.91 1.55
CA GLY A 93 -0.97 2.56 1.77
C GLY A 93 -1.95 2.04 0.73
N ILE A 94 -3.09 1.52 1.16
CA ILE A 94 -4.02 0.78 0.30
C ILE A 94 -5.43 1.32 0.44
N LEU A 95 -6.09 1.54 -0.70
CA LEU A 95 -7.50 1.91 -0.79
C LEU A 95 -8.25 0.84 -1.59
N PHE A 96 -9.42 0.45 -1.09
CA PHE A 96 -10.34 -0.47 -1.77
C PHE A 96 -11.58 0.30 -2.20
N ARG A 97 -12.01 0.13 -3.45
CA ARG A 97 -13.18 0.81 -3.97
C ARG A 97 -14.45 0.50 -3.19
N ASP A 98 -14.59 -0.75 -2.71
CA ASP A 98 -15.76 -1.17 -1.92
C ASP A 98 -15.76 -0.62 -0.49
N HIS A 99 -14.67 -0.02 -0.05
CA HIS A 99 -14.50 0.55 1.29
C HIS A 99 -13.93 1.97 1.20
N PRO A 100 -14.69 2.92 0.63
CA PRO A 100 -14.16 4.24 0.27
C PRO A 100 -13.76 5.12 1.46
N ASP A 101 -14.24 4.81 2.66
CA ASP A 101 -13.95 5.58 3.87
C ASP A 101 -12.80 4.99 4.69
N GLU A 102 -12.11 3.98 4.17
CA GLU A 102 -11.06 3.25 4.86
C GLU A 102 -9.74 3.34 4.12
N VAL A 103 -8.65 3.60 4.87
CA VAL A 103 -7.27 3.48 4.39
C VAL A 103 -6.60 2.37 5.18
N TYR A 104 -5.92 1.50 4.49
CA TYR A 104 -5.16 0.41 5.11
C TYR A 104 -3.67 0.68 4.97
N ALA A 105 -2.93 0.44 6.04
CA ALA A 105 -1.48 0.62 6.08
C ALA A 105 -0.83 -0.63 6.65
N VAL A 106 0.29 -1.03 6.05
CA VAL A 106 1.07 -2.16 6.53
C VAL A 106 2.53 -1.95 6.15
N ARG A 107 3.43 -2.46 7.00
CA ARG A 107 4.86 -2.33 6.74
C ARG A 107 5.63 -3.59 7.13
N LYS A 108 6.79 -3.73 6.46
CA LYS A 108 7.84 -4.69 6.85
C LYS A 108 9.19 -4.08 6.45
N ASP A 109 10.06 -3.85 7.42
CA ASP A 109 11.43 -3.34 7.22
C ASP A 109 11.56 -1.99 6.50
N SER A 110 10.44 -1.31 6.23
CA SER A 110 10.37 0.06 5.72
C SER A 110 9.56 0.90 6.68
N PRO A 111 9.92 2.18 6.91
CA PRO A 111 9.22 3.00 7.91
C PRO A 111 7.81 3.40 7.46
N LEU A 112 6.88 3.36 8.41
CA LEU A 112 5.53 3.86 8.21
C LEU A 112 4.94 4.23 9.58
N ILE A 113 4.33 5.40 9.66
CA ILE A 113 3.74 5.94 10.89
C ILE A 113 2.34 6.42 10.64
N VAL A 114 1.56 6.46 11.71
CA VAL A 114 0.19 6.98 11.72
C VAL A 114 0.15 8.25 12.55
N GLY A 115 -0.46 9.30 12.02
CA GLY A 115 -0.75 10.51 12.76
C GLY A 115 -2.24 10.66 12.98
N THR A 116 -2.64 11.11 14.16
CA THR A 116 -4.05 11.36 14.50
C THR A 116 -4.24 12.83 14.86
N SER A 117 -5.36 13.41 14.40
CA SER A 117 -5.73 14.77 14.74
C SER A 117 -7.25 14.92 14.73
N LYS A 118 -7.74 16.06 15.21
CA LYS A 118 -9.17 16.37 15.18
C LYS A 118 -9.72 16.48 13.77
N SER A 119 -8.87 16.80 12.80
CA SER A 119 -9.26 16.95 11.39
C SER A 119 -9.15 15.66 10.60
N GLY A 120 -8.70 14.56 11.21
CA GLY A 120 -8.61 13.25 10.57
C GLY A 120 -7.32 12.51 10.89
N ASN A 121 -7.16 11.35 10.27
CA ASN A 121 -6.03 10.46 10.44
C ASN A 121 -5.21 10.40 9.16
N LEU A 122 -3.90 10.22 9.30
CA LEU A 122 -3.02 10.14 8.14
C LEU A 122 -1.90 9.12 8.35
N ILE A 123 -1.31 8.67 7.26
CA ILE A 123 -0.12 7.81 7.26
C ILE A 123 1.02 8.52 6.51
N ALA A 124 2.24 8.29 6.93
CA ALA A 124 3.41 8.84 6.28
C ALA A 124 4.63 7.95 6.52
N SER A 125 5.63 8.09 5.66
CA SER A 125 6.88 7.33 5.79
C SER A 125 7.87 7.95 6.78
N ASP A 126 7.65 9.20 7.19
CA ASP A 126 8.53 9.85 8.16
C ASP A 126 7.78 10.79 9.12
N VAL A 127 8.41 11.04 10.27
CA VAL A 127 7.85 11.88 11.32
C VAL A 127 7.70 13.36 10.89
N PRO A 128 8.68 14.01 10.23
CA PRO A 128 8.53 15.41 9.83
C PRO A 128 7.30 15.70 8.99
N ALA A 129 6.90 14.78 8.10
CA ALA A 129 5.71 14.94 7.26
C ALA A 129 4.43 15.01 8.10
N VAL A 130 4.37 14.25 9.20
CA VAL A 130 3.21 14.20 10.09
C VAL A 130 3.17 15.37 11.06
N LEU A 131 4.31 15.84 11.53
CA LEU A 131 4.39 16.89 12.55
C LEU A 131 3.77 18.23 12.11
N LYS A 132 3.60 18.45 10.81
CA LYS A 132 2.88 19.61 10.28
C LYS A 132 1.39 19.61 10.65
N TYR A 133 0.85 18.41 10.93
CA TYR A 133 -0.59 18.23 11.15
C TYR A 133 -0.92 17.80 12.57
N THR A 134 -0.03 17.04 13.23
CA THR A 134 -0.28 16.52 14.56
C THR A 134 1.02 16.11 15.24
N ARG A 135 0.99 16.07 16.58
CA ARG A 135 2.07 15.52 17.40
C ARG A 135 1.73 14.14 17.94
N ASP A 136 0.52 13.67 17.73
CA ASP A 136 0.08 12.35 18.14
C ASP A 136 0.42 11.35 17.04
N VAL A 137 1.52 10.61 17.24
CA VAL A 137 2.11 9.73 16.25
C VAL A 137 2.23 8.32 16.82
N TYR A 138 1.89 7.32 15.99
CA TYR A 138 2.04 5.91 16.32
C TYR A 138 2.97 5.26 15.28
N PHE A 139 3.94 4.49 15.77
CA PHE A 139 4.83 3.71 14.91
C PHE A 139 4.19 2.35 14.65
N ILE A 140 4.04 2.00 13.37
CA ILE A 140 3.49 0.71 12.98
C ILE A 140 4.59 -0.34 13.12
N GLU A 141 4.28 -1.46 13.77
CA GLU A 141 5.21 -2.59 13.90
C GLU A 141 5.28 -3.40 12.60
N ASN A 142 6.35 -4.19 12.44
CA ASN A 142 6.48 -5.07 11.29
C ASN A 142 5.32 -6.06 11.20
N GLU A 143 4.77 -6.17 10.00
CA GLU A 143 3.64 -7.07 9.68
C GLU A 143 2.35 -6.73 10.42
N GLU A 144 2.27 -5.55 11.02
CA GLU A 144 1.05 -5.04 11.62
C GLU A 144 0.22 -4.31 10.55
N ILE A 145 -1.07 -4.59 10.49
CA ILE A 145 -2.01 -3.93 9.60
C ILE A 145 -2.79 -2.88 10.38
N VAL A 146 -2.87 -1.67 9.85
CA VAL A 146 -3.63 -0.58 10.46
C VAL A 146 -4.76 -0.19 9.54
N LYS A 147 -5.97 -0.11 10.09
CA LYS A 147 -7.15 0.39 9.40
C LYS A 147 -7.47 1.78 9.93
N LEU A 148 -7.46 2.77 9.04
CA LEU A 148 -7.79 4.14 9.38
C LEU A 148 -9.13 4.53 8.79
N THR A 149 -10.00 5.08 9.64
CA THR A 149 -11.22 5.76 9.21
C THR A 149 -11.13 7.21 9.67
N GLU A 150 -12.10 8.03 9.33
CA GLU A 150 -12.11 9.44 9.74
C GLU A 150 -11.99 9.61 11.27
N ASP A 151 -12.66 8.73 12.01
CA ASP A 151 -12.80 8.85 13.48
C ASP A 151 -12.06 7.78 14.26
N ASN A 152 -11.43 6.79 13.60
CA ASN A 152 -10.90 5.62 14.31
C ASN A 152 -9.66 5.05 13.68
N ILE A 153 -8.84 4.39 14.51
CA ILE A 153 -7.63 3.67 14.08
C ILE A 153 -7.67 2.30 14.76
N GLU A 154 -7.57 1.24 13.97
CA GLU A 154 -7.56 -0.14 14.46
C GLU A 154 -6.28 -0.84 14.03
N PHE A 155 -5.63 -1.53 14.96
CA PHE A 155 -4.37 -2.26 14.75
C PHE A 155 -4.63 -3.77 14.75
N TYR A 156 -4.10 -4.46 13.73
CA TYR A 156 -4.25 -5.91 13.58
C TYR A 156 -2.89 -6.57 13.37
N LYS A 157 -2.67 -7.68 14.00
CA LYS A 157 -1.44 -8.48 13.82
C LYS A 157 -1.73 -9.83 13.18
#